data_e85efee652381a350e704ae7bfd9c414
#
_entry.id   e85efee652381a350e704ae7bfd9c414
#
_cell.length_a   1.000
_cell.length_b   1.000
_cell.length_c   1.000
_cell.angle_alpha   90.00
_cell.angle_beta   90.00
_cell.angle_gamma   90.00
#
_symmetry.space_group_name_H-M   'P 1'
#
loop_
_entity.id
_entity.type
_entity.pdbx_description
1 polymer ?
#
loop_
_entity_poly.entity_id
_entity_poly.type
_entity_poly.pdbx_seq_one_letter_code
_entity_poly.pdbx_strand_id
1 'polypeptide(L)'
;MKSIRKTDTEAGTVYFKNPRQMLWDYKKPKTKKLIINAQKAWLYLPGEKTVYTQESNKIFKSEALIKFLSGLGKLNHDFTIQYASPAVDLDGNYLLLLYPREKGASYSCLKMTIAKNNFYILQVGFDDVMGNSTLLKFSDMKMNSGLPSKLFQFHPPPGVSIFKMP
;
A
#
# COMPACT_ATOMS: atom_id res chain seq x y z
N MET A 1 -12.45 -30.30 2.79
CA MET A 1 -13.21 -29.07 3.09
C MET A 1 -12.92 -28.07 1.98
N LYS A 2 -13.95 -27.59 1.25
CA LYS A 2 -13.76 -26.51 0.27
C LYS A 2 -13.49 -25.22 1.05
N SER A 3 -12.31 -24.64 0.89
CA SER A 3 -12.00 -23.29 1.38
C SER A 3 -12.96 -22.32 0.72
N ILE A 4 -13.77 -21.63 1.51
CA ILE A 4 -14.65 -20.56 1.02
C ILE A 4 -13.71 -19.39 0.68
N ARG A 5 -13.50 -19.15 -0.61
CA ARG A 5 -12.78 -17.95 -1.08
C ARG A 5 -13.69 -16.74 -0.84
N LYS A 6 -13.41 -15.99 0.20
CA LYS A 6 -14.06 -14.71 0.45
C LYS A 6 -13.25 -13.59 -0.19
N THR A 7 -13.90 -12.74 -0.95
CA THR A 7 -13.29 -11.52 -1.51
C THR A 7 -13.89 -10.32 -0.79
N ASP A 8 -13.05 -9.57 -0.12
CA ASP A 8 -13.41 -8.28 0.47
C ASP A 8 -12.87 -7.17 -0.43
N THR A 9 -13.73 -6.21 -0.77
CA THR A 9 -13.36 -5.06 -1.59
C THR A 9 -13.44 -3.78 -0.77
N GLU A 10 -12.36 -3.02 -0.79
CA GLU A 10 -12.28 -1.73 -0.14
C GLU A 10 -12.00 -0.65 -1.18
N ALA A 11 -12.53 0.55 -0.97
CA ALA A 11 -12.31 1.68 -1.85
C ALA A 11 -12.08 2.96 -1.05
N GLY A 12 -11.26 3.84 -1.59
CA GLY A 12 -10.92 5.11 -0.95
C GLY A 12 -9.94 5.91 -1.78
N THR A 13 -9.26 6.84 -1.15
CA THR A 13 -8.23 7.67 -1.78
C THR A 13 -6.91 7.47 -1.05
N VAL A 14 -5.84 7.37 -1.82
CA VAL A 14 -4.48 7.33 -1.27
C VAL A 14 -3.73 8.61 -1.64
N TYR A 15 -2.97 9.12 -0.70
CA TYR A 15 -2.12 10.29 -0.86
C TYR A 15 -0.70 9.91 -0.49
N PHE A 16 0.23 10.21 -1.39
CA PHE A 16 1.65 9.95 -1.17
C PHE A 16 2.43 11.25 -1.29
N LYS A 17 3.28 11.51 -0.33
CA LYS A 17 4.26 12.59 -0.39
C LYS A 17 5.60 12.07 0.08
N ASN A 18 6.55 12.01 -0.85
CA ASN A 18 7.91 11.59 -0.52
C ASN A 18 8.65 12.66 0.29
N PRO A 19 9.52 12.22 1.25
CA PRO A 19 9.64 10.85 1.71
C PRO A 19 8.67 10.56 2.88
N ARG A 20 8.29 9.28 3.04
CA ARG A 20 7.66 8.74 4.26
C ARG A 20 6.32 9.34 4.69
N GLN A 21 5.58 9.95 3.79
CA GLN A 21 4.26 10.49 4.11
C GLN A 21 3.19 9.81 3.26
N MET A 22 2.24 9.18 3.92
CA MET A 22 1.15 8.45 3.28
C MET A 22 -0.14 8.64 4.06
N LEU A 23 -1.25 8.75 3.35
CA LEU A 23 -2.59 8.67 3.89
C LEU A 23 -3.42 7.75 3.00
N TRP A 24 -3.91 6.66 3.57
CA TRP A 24 -4.90 5.78 2.97
C TRP A 24 -6.23 6.08 3.62
N ASP A 25 -7.12 6.76 2.91
CA ASP A 25 -8.44 7.19 3.39
C ASP A 25 -9.52 6.29 2.79
N TYR A 26 -9.82 5.19 3.46
CA TYR A 26 -10.84 4.23 3.05
C TYR A 26 -12.24 4.78 3.30
N LYS A 27 -13.13 4.64 2.30
CA LYS A 27 -14.51 5.10 2.35
C LYS A 27 -15.52 3.96 2.38
N LYS A 28 -15.18 2.82 1.76
CA LYS A 28 -16.07 1.66 1.64
C LYS A 28 -15.31 0.36 1.92
N PRO A 29 -15.98 -0.67 2.46
CA PRO A 29 -17.32 -0.70 3.04
C PRO A 29 -17.40 0.06 4.36
N LYS A 30 -16.26 0.18 5.07
CA LYS A 30 -16.13 0.91 6.34
C LYS A 30 -15.11 2.02 6.21
N THR A 31 -15.39 3.15 6.84
CA THR A 31 -14.41 4.23 6.95
C THR A 31 -13.28 3.82 7.89
N LYS A 32 -12.04 3.94 7.41
CA LYS A 32 -10.83 3.83 8.21
C LYS A 32 -9.73 4.68 7.58
N LYS A 33 -8.75 5.07 8.36
CA LYS A 33 -7.60 5.83 7.86
C LYS A 33 -6.32 5.21 8.36
N LEU A 34 -5.38 4.98 7.43
CA LEU A 34 -4.00 4.68 7.78
C LEU A 34 -3.17 5.91 7.43
N ILE A 35 -2.65 6.57 8.43
CA ILE A 35 -1.80 7.75 8.30
C ILE A 35 -0.37 7.36 8.70
N ILE A 36 0.59 7.69 7.86
CA ILE A 36 2.01 7.42 8.12
C ILE A 36 2.80 8.69 7.83
N ASN A 37 3.65 9.09 8.76
CA ASN A 37 4.65 10.14 8.54
C ASN A 37 6.04 9.65 8.96
N ALA A 38 7.03 10.52 8.99
CA ALA A 38 8.41 10.15 9.30
C ALA A 38 8.60 9.55 10.70
N GLN A 39 7.68 9.79 11.62
CA GLN A 39 7.80 9.43 13.03
C GLN A 39 6.87 8.29 13.43
N LYS A 40 5.60 8.37 13.03
CA LYS A 40 4.52 7.50 13.50
C LYS A 40 3.61 7.04 12.38
N ALA A 41 2.93 5.93 12.66
CA ALA A 41 1.79 5.45 11.90
C ALA A 41 0.58 5.33 12.82
N TRP A 42 -0.58 5.63 12.28
CA TRP A 42 -1.88 5.52 12.98
C TRP A 42 -2.88 4.82 12.06
N LEU A 43 -3.49 3.78 12.58
CA LEU A 43 -4.68 3.18 11.99
C LEU A 43 -5.89 3.63 12.80
N TYR A 44 -6.70 4.51 12.25
CA TYR A 44 -7.91 5.04 12.88
C TYR A 44 -9.16 4.34 12.36
N LEU A 45 -9.93 3.77 13.27
CA LEU A 45 -11.18 3.06 13.05
C LEU A 45 -12.31 3.87 13.71
N PRO A 46 -12.91 4.85 13.01
CA PRO A 46 -13.92 5.74 13.64
C PRO A 46 -15.15 5.00 14.15
N GLY A 47 -15.62 3.96 13.44
CA GLY A 47 -16.75 3.14 13.88
C GLY A 47 -16.52 2.38 15.18
N GLU A 48 -15.28 2.10 15.52
CA GLU A 48 -14.86 1.41 16.74
C GLU A 48 -14.31 2.38 17.79
N LYS A 49 -14.27 3.68 17.50
CA LYS A 49 -13.63 4.71 18.33
C LYS A 49 -12.21 4.31 18.78
N THR A 50 -11.46 3.71 17.89
CA THR A 50 -10.15 3.11 18.20
C THR A 50 -9.06 3.64 17.26
N VAL A 51 -7.89 3.86 17.85
CA VAL A 51 -6.65 4.20 17.12
C VAL A 51 -5.59 3.20 17.51
N TYR A 52 -4.98 2.57 16.51
CA TYR A 52 -3.75 1.79 16.69
C TYR A 52 -2.57 2.63 16.24
N THR A 53 -1.49 2.64 17.00
CA THR A 53 -0.30 3.44 16.69
C THR A 53 0.98 2.64 16.85
N GLN A 54 1.97 2.94 16.01
CA GLN A 54 3.34 2.45 16.16
C GLN A 54 4.35 3.44 15.54
N GLU A 55 5.62 3.20 15.78
CA GLU A 55 6.69 3.93 15.12
C GLU A 55 6.73 3.58 13.63
N SER A 56 6.85 4.58 12.77
CA SER A 56 6.83 4.40 11.31
C SER A 56 7.94 3.46 10.81
N ASN A 57 9.10 3.46 11.46
CA ASN A 57 10.21 2.56 11.12
C ASN A 57 9.83 1.08 11.14
N LYS A 58 8.91 0.68 12.02
CA LYS A 58 8.44 -0.71 12.09
C LYS A 58 7.61 -1.08 10.86
N ILE A 59 6.69 -0.19 10.45
CA ILE A 59 5.89 -0.40 9.24
C ILE A 59 6.76 -0.46 7.99
N PHE A 60 7.71 0.47 7.83
CA PHE A 60 8.60 0.48 6.66
C PHE A 60 9.55 -0.73 6.62
N LYS A 61 9.83 -1.37 7.74
CA LYS A 61 10.61 -2.61 7.79
C LYS A 61 9.76 -3.85 7.48
N SER A 62 8.53 -3.90 8.00
CA SER A 62 7.67 -5.08 7.89
C SER A 62 6.87 -5.13 6.58
N GLU A 63 6.56 -3.98 6.00
CA GLU A 63 5.65 -3.85 4.86
C GLU A 63 6.39 -3.34 3.61
N ALA A 64 6.99 -4.24 2.86
CA ALA A 64 7.77 -3.88 1.66
C ALA A 64 6.97 -3.11 0.62
N LEU A 65 5.66 -3.39 0.50
CA LEU A 65 4.76 -2.61 -0.37
C LEU A 65 4.66 -1.16 0.08
N ILE A 66 4.51 -0.91 1.39
CA ILE A 66 4.46 0.44 1.96
C ILE A 66 5.80 1.15 1.75
N LYS A 67 6.91 0.47 2.00
CA LYS A 67 8.27 0.97 1.74
C LYS A 67 8.42 1.38 0.27
N PHE A 68 7.99 0.53 -0.65
CA PHE A 68 8.03 0.80 -2.08
C PHE A 68 7.17 2.01 -2.47
N LEU A 69 5.88 2.02 -2.08
CA LEU A 69 4.95 3.10 -2.42
C LEU A 69 5.32 4.44 -1.77
N SER A 70 6.03 4.42 -0.63
CA SER A 70 6.52 5.63 0.03
C SER A 70 7.73 6.27 -0.64
N GLY A 71 8.25 5.67 -1.73
CA GLY A 71 9.45 6.14 -2.43
C GLY A 71 10.76 5.88 -1.70
N LEU A 72 10.74 5.08 -0.63
CA LEU A 72 11.95 4.65 0.10
C LEU A 72 12.62 3.44 -0.53
N GLY A 73 11.86 2.66 -1.29
CA GLY A 73 12.36 1.50 -2.01
C GLY A 73 13.00 1.89 -3.33
N LYS A 74 14.15 1.29 -3.65
CA LYS A 74 14.73 1.34 -4.98
C LYS A 74 14.39 0.03 -5.68
N LEU A 75 13.52 0.08 -6.69
CA LEU A 75 13.02 -1.13 -7.36
C LEU A 75 14.14 -2.08 -7.79
N ASN A 76 15.15 -1.58 -8.46
CA ASN A 76 16.29 -2.38 -8.95
C ASN A 76 17.23 -2.87 -7.84
N HIS A 77 17.22 -2.22 -6.68
CA HIS A 77 17.99 -2.62 -5.51
C HIS A 77 17.24 -3.67 -4.68
N ASP A 78 15.95 -3.44 -4.44
CA ASP A 78 15.13 -4.25 -3.54
C ASP A 78 14.53 -5.48 -4.26
N PHE A 79 14.42 -5.45 -5.60
CA PHE A 79 13.79 -6.49 -6.39
C PHE A 79 14.64 -6.96 -7.58
N THR A 80 14.48 -8.22 -7.94
CA THR A 80 14.78 -8.71 -9.28
C THR A 80 13.53 -8.52 -10.13
N ILE A 81 13.65 -7.78 -11.24
CA ILE A 81 12.51 -7.37 -12.08
C ILE A 81 12.55 -8.15 -13.38
N GLN A 82 11.43 -8.71 -13.78
CA GLN A 82 11.26 -9.44 -15.03
C GLN A 82 9.94 -9.03 -15.69
N TYR A 83 9.87 -9.14 -17.01
CA TYR A 83 8.58 -9.09 -17.70
C TYR A 83 7.79 -10.35 -17.41
N ALA A 84 6.46 -10.22 -17.29
CA ALA A 84 5.57 -11.36 -17.28
C ALA A 84 5.49 -12.01 -18.68
N SER A 85 4.78 -13.11 -18.78
CA SER A 85 4.45 -13.76 -20.06
C SER A 85 2.93 -13.93 -20.13
N PRO A 86 2.24 -13.12 -20.98
CA PRO A 86 2.76 -12.08 -21.88
C PRO A 86 3.36 -10.88 -21.16
N ALA A 87 4.23 -10.12 -21.88
CA ALA A 87 4.91 -8.93 -21.32
C ALA A 87 4.01 -7.69 -21.23
N VAL A 88 2.90 -7.71 -21.96
CA VAL A 88 1.89 -6.63 -21.99
C VAL A 88 0.50 -7.21 -21.91
N ASP A 89 -0.43 -6.41 -21.38
CA ASP A 89 -1.86 -6.72 -21.38
C ASP A 89 -2.54 -6.37 -22.73
N LEU A 90 -3.84 -6.56 -22.82
CA LEU A 90 -4.62 -6.30 -24.04
C LEU A 90 -4.64 -4.80 -24.43
N ASP A 91 -4.44 -3.91 -23.45
CA ASP A 91 -4.35 -2.46 -23.67
C ASP A 91 -2.93 -2.00 -23.99
N GLY A 92 -1.96 -2.91 -23.95
CA GLY A 92 -0.54 -2.67 -24.21
C GLY A 92 0.23 -2.12 -23.01
N ASN A 93 -0.33 -2.18 -21.79
CA ASN A 93 0.37 -1.82 -20.57
C ASN A 93 1.39 -2.90 -20.22
N TYR A 94 2.52 -2.52 -19.63
CA TYR A 94 3.57 -3.45 -19.27
C TYR A 94 3.19 -4.27 -18.03
N LEU A 95 3.45 -5.57 -18.10
CA LEU A 95 3.26 -6.51 -17.02
C LEU A 95 4.61 -6.94 -16.45
N LEU A 96 4.87 -6.58 -15.20
CA LEU A 96 6.13 -6.85 -14.51
C LEU A 96 5.94 -7.79 -13.33
N LEU A 97 6.95 -8.63 -13.11
CA LEU A 97 7.10 -9.49 -11.94
C LEU A 97 8.31 -9.00 -11.14
N LEU A 98 8.08 -8.70 -9.87
CA LEU A 98 9.10 -8.19 -8.95
C LEU A 98 9.32 -9.21 -7.84
N TYR A 99 10.49 -9.81 -7.83
CA TYR A 99 10.89 -10.79 -6.81
C TYR A 99 11.75 -10.10 -5.76
N PRO A 100 11.33 -10.08 -4.46
CA PRO A 100 12.10 -9.45 -3.42
C PRO A 100 13.46 -10.12 -3.26
N ARG A 101 14.52 -9.31 -3.11
CA ARG A 101 15.86 -9.80 -2.82
C ARG A 101 16.06 -10.11 -1.35
N GLU A 102 15.26 -9.49 -0.49
CA GLU A 102 15.29 -9.70 0.95
C GLU A 102 14.70 -11.08 1.29
N LYS A 103 15.44 -11.86 2.09
CA LYS A 103 14.96 -13.15 2.59
C LYS A 103 13.90 -12.92 3.68
N GLY A 104 12.80 -13.66 3.62
CA GLY A 104 11.74 -13.58 4.62
C GLY A 104 10.68 -12.52 4.34
N ALA A 105 10.61 -12.01 3.11
CA ALA A 105 9.48 -11.18 2.67
C ALA A 105 8.15 -11.93 2.86
N SER A 106 7.10 -11.22 3.23
CA SER A 106 5.75 -11.78 3.46
C SER A 106 5.04 -12.23 2.16
N TYR A 107 5.67 -12.02 1.02
CA TYR A 107 5.19 -12.44 -0.31
C TYR A 107 6.38 -12.86 -1.19
N SER A 108 6.14 -13.71 -2.17
CA SER A 108 7.18 -14.23 -3.07
C SER A 108 7.38 -13.38 -4.32
N CYS A 109 6.35 -12.69 -4.77
CA CYS A 109 6.36 -11.90 -5.99
C CYS A 109 5.30 -10.80 -5.95
N LEU A 110 5.66 -9.59 -6.37
CA LEU A 110 4.70 -8.54 -6.71
C LEU A 110 4.44 -8.57 -8.22
N LYS A 111 3.16 -8.59 -8.60
CA LYS A 111 2.70 -8.45 -9.99
C LYS A 111 2.30 -7.00 -10.20
N MET A 112 2.91 -6.32 -11.17
CA MET A 112 2.70 -4.90 -11.38
C MET A 112 2.27 -4.62 -12.81
N THR A 113 1.24 -3.79 -12.97
CA THR A 113 0.81 -3.26 -14.27
C THR A 113 1.21 -1.80 -14.36
N ILE A 114 1.94 -1.46 -15.40
CA ILE A 114 2.48 -0.12 -15.67
C ILE A 114 1.87 0.43 -16.95
N ALA A 115 1.29 1.61 -16.88
CA ALA A 115 0.70 2.28 -18.04
C ALA A 115 1.76 2.55 -19.13
N LYS A 116 1.45 2.20 -20.37
CA LYS A 116 2.35 2.34 -21.52
C LYS A 116 2.73 3.79 -21.85
N ASN A 117 1.82 4.75 -21.56
CA ASN A 117 1.96 6.12 -22.02
C ASN A 117 2.70 7.05 -21.05
N ASN A 118 2.56 6.80 -19.73
CA ASN A 118 3.08 7.68 -18.70
C ASN A 118 3.83 6.94 -17.59
N PHE A 119 3.94 5.61 -17.71
CA PHE A 119 4.59 4.72 -16.76
C PHE A 119 4.02 4.77 -15.32
N TYR A 120 2.76 5.16 -15.18
CA TYR A 120 2.08 5.12 -13.89
C TYR A 120 1.76 3.69 -13.49
N ILE A 121 1.83 3.41 -12.19
CA ILE A 121 1.43 2.11 -11.64
C ILE A 121 -0.09 2.06 -11.64
N LEU A 122 -0.67 1.17 -12.46
CA LEU A 122 -2.12 0.95 -12.52
C LEU A 122 -2.59 -0.09 -11.51
N GLN A 123 -1.78 -1.12 -11.30
CA GLN A 123 -2.11 -2.20 -10.38
C GLN A 123 -0.87 -2.75 -9.71
N VAL A 124 -1.04 -3.21 -8.46
CA VAL A 124 -0.07 -4.03 -7.74
C VAL A 124 -0.83 -5.18 -7.10
N GLY A 125 -0.41 -6.41 -7.40
CA GLY A 125 -0.98 -7.62 -6.82
C GLY A 125 0.09 -8.51 -6.19
N PHE A 126 -0.27 -9.22 -5.12
CA PHE A 126 0.60 -10.23 -4.52
C PHE A 126 -0.21 -11.26 -3.72
N ASP A 127 0.40 -12.41 -3.54
CA ASP A 127 -0.10 -13.47 -2.66
C ASP A 127 0.81 -13.54 -1.44
N ASP A 128 0.23 -13.54 -0.24
CA ASP A 128 0.98 -13.68 0.99
C ASP A 128 1.30 -15.16 1.29
N VAL A 129 2.13 -15.39 2.30
CA VAL A 129 2.54 -16.75 2.71
C VAL A 129 1.39 -17.60 3.27
N MET A 130 0.26 -16.99 3.62
CA MET A 130 -0.95 -17.65 4.09
C MET A 130 -1.91 -18.00 2.94
N GLY A 131 -1.58 -17.60 1.70
CA GLY A 131 -2.39 -17.83 0.51
C GLY A 131 -3.50 -16.80 0.29
N ASN A 132 -3.48 -15.67 0.99
CA ASN A 132 -4.38 -14.57 0.69
C ASN A 132 -3.83 -13.75 -0.48
N SER A 133 -4.72 -13.33 -1.38
CA SER A 133 -4.37 -12.48 -2.50
C SER A 133 -4.81 -11.04 -2.24
N THR A 134 -3.92 -10.10 -2.48
CA THR A 134 -4.20 -8.67 -2.43
C THR A 134 -4.02 -8.08 -3.82
N LEU A 135 -4.98 -7.25 -4.25
CA LEU A 135 -4.89 -6.51 -5.50
C LEU A 135 -5.27 -5.04 -5.25
N LEU A 136 -4.32 -4.16 -5.48
CA LEU A 136 -4.52 -2.71 -5.47
C LEU A 136 -4.68 -2.22 -6.90
N LYS A 137 -5.74 -1.46 -7.17
CA LYS A 137 -5.96 -0.78 -8.45
C LYS A 137 -6.00 0.72 -8.20
N PHE A 138 -5.27 1.47 -9.02
CA PHE A 138 -5.18 2.91 -8.94
C PHE A 138 -5.82 3.56 -10.15
N SER A 139 -6.66 4.56 -9.93
CA SER A 139 -7.28 5.40 -10.95
C SER A 139 -7.23 6.87 -10.53
N ASP A 140 -7.57 7.77 -11.46
CA ASP A 140 -7.67 9.21 -11.20
C ASP A 140 -6.43 9.83 -10.54
N MET A 141 -5.26 9.35 -10.95
CA MET A 141 -3.98 9.75 -10.37
C MET A 141 -3.63 11.20 -10.72
N LYS A 142 -3.28 11.98 -9.68
CA LYS A 142 -2.78 13.35 -9.81
C LYS A 142 -1.36 13.42 -9.26
N MET A 143 -0.39 13.58 -10.13
CA MET A 143 1.02 13.67 -9.77
C MET A 143 1.42 15.13 -9.50
N ASN A 144 2.41 15.30 -8.60
CA ASN A 144 2.99 16.61 -8.29
C ASN A 144 1.96 17.68 -7.87
N SER A 145 0.92 17.29 -7.14
CA SER A 145 -0.20 18.15 -6.75
C SER A 145 0.07 19.06 -5.55
N GLY A 146 1.31 19.10 -5.02
CA GLY A 146 1.69 20.00 -3.94
C GLY A 146 0.99 19.72 -2.60
N LEU A 147 0.82 18.45 -2.23
CA LEU A 147 0.12 18.07 -1.00
C LEU A 147 0.71 18.72 0.25
N PRO A 148 -0.11 19.39 1.10
CA PRO A 148 0.37 20.01 2.33
C PRO A 148 0.77 18.94 3.36
N SER A 149 1.86 19.18 4.09
CA SER A 149 2.34 18.21 5.09
C SER A 149 1.37 17.97 6.24
N LYS A 150 0.47 18.93 6.53
CA LYS A 150 -0.60 18.79 7.54
C LYS A 150 -1.57 17.62 7.23
N LEU A 151 -1.70 17.21 5.97
CA LEU A 151 -2.51 16.07 5.56
C LEU A 151 -2.04 14.76 6.19
N PHE A 152 -0.77 14.67 6.52
CA PHE A 152 -0.11 13.48 7.07
C PHE A 152 0.14 13.58 8.58
N GLN A 153 -0.49 14.55 9.23
CA GLN A 153 -0.52 14.68 10.68
C GLN A 153 -1.86 14.19 11.20
N PHE A 154 -1.83 13.45 12.29
CA PHE A 154 -3.04 12.93 12.90
C PHE A 154 -3.04 13.18 14.41
N HIS A 155 -4.14 13.71 14.89
CA HIS A 155 -4.41 13.90 16.30
C HIS A 155 -5.66 13.08 16.62
N PRO A 156 -5.56 12.06 17.49
CA PRO A 156 -6.70 11.26 17.87
C PRO A 156 -7.82 12.14 18.42
N PRO A 157 -9.07 11.96 17.93
CA PRO A 157 -10.21 12.71 18.47
C PRO A 157 -10.44 12.41 19.96
N PRO A 158 -11.11 13.30 20.69
CA PRO A 158 -11.54 13.00 22.08
C PRO A 158 -12.39 11.74 22.16
N GLY A 159 -12.20 10.95 23.21
CA GLY A 159 -13.03 9.76 23.48
C GLY A 159 -12.68 8.53 22.66
N VAL A 160 -11.54 8.51 21.96
CA VAL A 160 -11.04 7.30 21.30
C VAL A 160 -10.06 6.54 22.21
N SER A 161 -10.07 5.22 22.11
CA SER A 161 -9.08 4.34 22.74
C SER A 161 -7.83 4.26 21.87
N ILE A 162 -6.65 4.32 22.48
CA ILE A 162 -5.37 4.27 21.76
C ILE A 162 -4.60 3.02 22.18
N PHE A 163 -4.25 2.19 21.21
CA PHE A 163 -3.49 0.96 21.40
C PHE A 163 -2.20 0.98 20.56
N LYS A 164 -1.21 0.20 20.98
CA LYS A 164 -0.06 -0.09 20.12
C LYS A 164 -0.46 -1.12 19.09
N MET A 165 0.00 -0.97 17.85
CA MET A 165 -0.10 -2.03 16.85
C MET A 165 0.68 -3.27 17.32
N PRO A 166 0.18 -4.48 17.09
CA PRO A 166 0.88 -5.71 17.45
C PRO A 166 2.24 -5.87 16.73
#